data_d0630249f4f209ed5838ab4e4ad1e259
#
_entry.id   d0630249f4f209ed5838ab4e4ad1e259
#
_cell.length_a   1.000
_cell.length_b   1.000
_cell.length_c   1.000
_cell.angle_alpha   90.00
_cell.angle_beta   90.00
_cell.angle_gamma   90.00
#
_symmetry.space_group_name_H-M   'P 1'
#
loop_
_entity.id
_entity.type
_entity.pdbx_description
1 polymer ?
#
loop_
_entity_poly.entity_id
_entity_poly.type
_entity_poly.pdbx_seq_one_letter_code
_entity_poly.pdbx_strand_id
1 'polypeptide(L)'
;CNAFMLKELLLALITQTSIDPHPIFSFADGEMGVFSNAIIRFVEQITGQPRVEKLYFDYVSDNLNPQSFWSDALDRLRIELDVRRDVLDGAASSIPATGRVVAIANHPYGIIDGLALCSIMAEKRQDYKIITHRVLRQAPAVMDKILPIDFDETEAALKNNVETRRQALKHLKDGGAIIIFPAGAISLAPKIFGAAFDVQWKTFVAKLALQPDTTTVPFYFEGGNSTLFQLARKMSQTLGYSLMFREICRRMGTGLTVTMRAPVQTADLTSLPDRIAVTDYLRQQTYNGHAVAPPLQHGA
;
A
#
# COMPACT_ATOMS: atom_id res chain seq x y z
N CYS A 1 9.12 -35.42 16.34
CA CYS A 1 10.07 -34.87 17.35
C CYS A 1 10.52 -33.45 17.02
N ASN A 2 10.61 -33.04 15.75
CA ASN A 2 11.18 -31.74 15.38
C ASN A 2 10.24 -30.52 15.62
N ALA A 3 8.92 -30.68 15.49
CA ALA A 3 7.98 -29.57 15.66
C ALA A 3 7.84 -29.11 17.11
N PHE A 4 7.91 -30.01 18.06
CA PHE A 4 7.84 -29.70 19.49
C PHE A 4 9.12 -28.98 19.97
N MET A 5 10.29 -29.48 19.57
CA MET A 5 11.56 -28.81 19.87
C MET A 5 11.67 -27.42 19.25
N LEU A 6 11.18 -27.24 18.02
CA LEU A 6 11.17 -25.93 17.37
C LEU A 6 10.24 -24.94 18.11
N LYS A 7 9.12 -25.44 18.61
CA LYS A 7 8.16 -24.67 19.42
C LYS A 7 8.77 -24.23 20.75
N GLU A 8 9.46 -25.11 21.45
CA GLU A 8 10.13 -24.81 22.73
C GLU A 8 11.31 -23.85 22.53
N LEU A 9 12.09 -24.03 21.45
CA LEU A 9 13.19 -23.11 21.11
C LEU A 9 12.69 -21.72 20.77
N LEU A 10 11.60 -21.62 19.99
CA LEU A 10 10.94 -20.35 19.67
C LEU A 10 10.37 -19.68 20.93
N LEU A 11 9.72 -20.43 21.81
CA LEU A 11 9.21 -19.94 23.09
C LEU A 11 10.34 -19.43 24.00
N ALA A 12 11.46 -20.15 24.07
CA ALA A 12 12.62 -19.72 24.83
C ALA A 12 13.28 -18.44 24.27
N LEU A 13 13.36 -18.32 22.94
CA LEU A 13 13.83 -17.11 22.25
C LEU A 13 12.89 -15.92 22.49
N ILE A 14 11.57 -16.13 22.41
CA ILE A 14 10.56 -15.08 22.64
C ILE A 14 10.61 -14.58 24.09
N THR A 15 10.87 -15.46 25.07
CA THR A 15 10.96 -15.08 26.49
C THR A 15 12.28 -14.41 26.87
N GLN A 16 13.35 -14.56 26.08
CA GLN A 16 14.64 -13.91 26.31
C GLN A 16 14.80 -12.54 25.67
N THR A 17 13.95 -12.20 24.68
CA THR A 17 13.93 -10.87 24.06
C THR A 17 12.95 -9.98 24.81
N SER A 18 13.38 -8.77 25.19
CA SER A 18 12.49 -7.72 25.71
C SER A 18 11.63 -7.18 24.55
N ILE A 19 10.58 -7.93 24.20
CA ILE A 19 9.63 -7.55 23.17
C ILE A 19 8.77 -6.42 23.74
N ASP A 20 8.71 -5.27 23.05
CA ASP A 20 7.77 -4.21 23.41
C ASP A 20 6.34 -4.78 23.35
N PRO A 21 5.62 -4.81 24.47
CA PRO A 21 4.27 -5.36 24.53
C PRO A 21 3.25 -4.55 23.71
N HIS A 22 3.57 -3.30 23.35
CA HIS A 22 2.67 -2.38 22.65
C HIS A 22 3.37 -1.58 21.52
N PRO A 23 3.90 -2.25 20.49
CA PRO A 23 4.48 -1.53 19.37
C PRO A 23 3.41 -0.69 18.67
N ILE A 24 3.78 0.54 18.23
CA ILE A 24 2.88 1.42 17.45
C ILE A 24 2.56 0.79 16.10
N PHE A 25 3.55 0.16 15.48
CA PHE A 25 3.37 -0.50 14.18
C PHE A 25 3.53 -2.01 14.33
N SER A 26 2.45 -2.75 14.27
CA SER A 26 2.47 -4.21 14.21
C SER A 26 1.32 -4.74 13.36
N PHE A 27 1.61 -5.78 12.58
CA PHE A 27 0.60 -6.57 11.87
C PHE A 27 0.04 -7.70 12.75
N ALA A 28 0.53 -7.86 13.98
CA ALA A 28 -0.05 -8.72 14.98
C ALA A 28 -1.31 -8.05 15.54
N ASP A 29 -2.46 -8.52 15.14
CA ASP A 29 -3.75 -8.04 15.64
C ASP A 29 -4.33 -9.00 16.70
N GLY A 30 -5.25 -8.49 17.54
CA GLY A 30 -5.83 -9.27 18.62
C GLY A 30 -6.77 -10.40 18.16
N GLU A 31 -7.05 -10.50 16.86
CA GLU A 31 -7.99 -11.47 16.28
C GLU A 31 -7.30 -12.77 15.88
N MET A 32 -5.98 -12.73 15.61
CA MET A 32 -5.18 -13.94 15.41
C MET A 32 -4.88 -14.61 16.75
N GLY A 33 -4.81 -15.94 16.76
CA GLY A 33 -4.47 -16.69 18.00
C GLY A 33 -3.18 -16.20 18.65
N VAL A 34 -3.12 -16.26 19.99
CA VAL A 34 -2.00 -15.75 20.81
C VAL A 34 -0.62 -16.19 20.29
N PHE A 35 -0.52 -17.43 19.84
CA PHE A 35 0.73 -18.00 19.31
C PHE A 35 1.13 -17.37 17.96
N SER A 36 0.19 -17.15 17.06
CA SER A 36 0.45 -16.49 15.77
C SER A 36 0.89 -15.05 15.97
N ASN A 37 0.23 -14.31 16.87
CA ASN A 37 0.60 -12.96 17.22
C ASN A 37 2.00 -12.86 17.84
N ALA A 38 2.36 -13.81 18.71
CA ALA A 38 3.70 -13.86 19.31
C ALA A 38 4.79 -14.09 18.24
N ILE A 39 4.55 -14.97 17.27
CA ILE A 39 5.49 -15.20 16.16
C ILE A 39 5.63 -13.95 15.30
N ILE A 40 4.52 -13.30 14.93
CA ILE A 40 4.56 -12.07 14.13
C ILE A 40 5.39 -11.01 14.84
N ARG A 41 5.08 -10.70 16.09
CA ARG A 41 5.80 -9.69 16.89
C ARG A 41 7.29 -10.01 17.01
N PHE A 42 7.63 -11.28 17.24
CA PHE A 42 9.02 -11.69 17.29
C PHE A 42 9.74 -11.47 15.95
N VAL A 43 9.12 -11.88 14.83
CA VAL A 43 9.72 -11.66 13.50
C VAL A 43 9.83 -10.18 13.19
N GLU A 44 8.80 -9.37 13.44
CA GLU A 44 8.81 -7.92 13.24
C GLU A 44 9.95 -7.27 14.01
N GLN A 45 10.11 -7.62 15.29
CA GLN A 45 11.14 -7.05 16.15
C GLN A 45 12.55 -7.35 15.64
N ILE A 46 12.85 -8.59 15.27
CA ILE A 46 14.19 -8.96 14.78
C ILE A 46 14.45 -8.53 13.33
N THR A 47 13.42 -8.19 12.58
CA THR A 47 13.52 -7.84 11.16
C THR A 47 13.46 -6.35 10.88
N GLY A 48 13.34 -5.50 11.89
CA GLY A 48 13.54 -4.07 11.74
C GLY A 48 12.41 -3.15 12.19
N GLN A 49 11.31 -3.68 12.76
CA GLN A 49 10.22 -2.88 13.30
C GLN A 49 10.74 -1.80 14.30
N PRO A 50 11.60 -2.08 15.28
CA PRO A 50 12.09 -1.06 16.21
C PRO A 50 12.86 0.07 15.52
N ARG A 51 13.54 -0.24 14.41
CA ARG A 51 14.24 0.76 13.60
C ARG A 51 13.26 1.69 12.89
N VAL A 52 12.19 1.17 12.34
CA VAL A 52 11.15 1.96 11.66
C VAL A 52 10.39 2.81 12.68
N GLU A 53 10.04 2.25 13.82
CA GLU A 53 9.40 2.99 14.92
C GLU A 53 10.28 4.12 15.44
N LYS A 54 11.59 3.86 15.63
CA LYS A 54 12.51 4.92 16.01
C LYS A 54 12.48 6.09 15.02
N LEU A 55 12.49 5.84 13.71
CA LEU A 55 12.40 6.90 12.71
C LEU A 55 11.09 7.70 12.83
N TYR A 56 9.99 7.04 13.16
CA TYR A 56 8.71 7.71 13.41
C TYR A 56 8.75 8.57 14.69
N PHE A 57 9.31 8.05 15.78
CA PHE A 57 9.47 8.82 17.03
C PHE A 57 10.42 10.01 16.85
N ASP A 58 11.51 9.83 16.12
CA ASP A 58 12.42 10.93 15.77
C ASP A 58 11.68 12.01 14.97
N TYR A 59 10.77 11.63 14.03
CA TYR A 59 9.91 12.57 13.32
C TYR A 59 8.98 13.33 14.28
N VAL A 60 8.32 12.62 15.20
CA VAL A 60 7.38 13.24 16.17
C VAL A 60 8.13 14.19 17.11
N SER A 61 9.34 13.83 17.56
CA SER A 61 10.15 14.66 18.46
C SER A 61 10.68 15.94 17.80
N ASP A 62 10.89 15.90 16.49
CA ASP A 62 11.37 17.08 15.72
C ASP A 62 10.25 18.13 15.48
N ASN A 63 9.01 17.86 15.94
CA ASN A 63 7.86 18.75 15.82
C ASN A 63 7.60 19.25 14.39
N LEU A 64 7.81 18.38 13.41
CA LEU A 64 7.69 18.72 12.00
C LEU A 64 6.22 18.94 11.58
N ASN A 65 6.07 19.71 10.49
CA ASN A 65 4.74 19.96 9.93
C ASN A 65 4.08 18.64 9.46
N PRO A 66 2.87 18.29 9.94
CA PRO A 66 2.17 17.08 9.47
C PRO A 66 2.00 17.00 7.94
N GLN A 67 2.03 18.13 7.24
CA GLN A 67 1.94 18.17 5.77
C GLN A 67 3.18 17.61 5.08
N SER A 68 4.35 17.64 5.72
CA SER A 68 5.61 17.10 5.20
C SER A 68 5.85 15.63 5.60
N PHE A 69 4.96 15.02 6.37
CA PHE A 69 5.15 13.65 6.90
C PHE A 69 5.64 12.64 5.86
N TRP A 70 5.05 12.66 4.67
CA TRP A 70 5.35 11.66 3.65
C TRP A 70 6.74 11.84 3.03
N SER A 71 7.11 13.09 2.71
CA SER A 71 8.46 13.40 2.23
C SER A 71 9.50 13.16 3.31
N ASP A 72 9.25 13.63 4.55
CA ASP A 72 10.16 13.39 5.68
C ASP A 72 10.35 11.90 5.98
N ALA A 73 9.30 11.09 5.84
CA ALA A 73 9.41 9.64 5.98
C ALA A 73 10.32 9.02 4.92
N LEU A 74 10.20 9.44 3.65
CA LEU A 74 11.08 8.99 2.57
C LEU A 74 12.53 9.45 2.80
N ASP A 75 12.74 10.69 3.23
CA ASP A 75 14.05 11.25 3.54
C ASP A 75 14.74 10.49 4.69
N ARG A 76 14.00 10.19 5.78
CA ARG A 76 14.53 9.40 6.90
C ARG A 76 14.85 7.95 6.51
N LEU A 77 14.08 7.39 5.59
CA LEU A 77 14.39 6.11 4.96
C LEU A 77 15.50 6.23 3.92
N ARG A 78 15.94 7.45 3.57
CA ARG A 78 16.91 7.74 2.51
C ARG A 78 16.49 7.08 1.19
N ILE A 79 15.21 7.18 0.84
CA ILE A 79 14.68 6.68 -0.43
C ILE A 79 14.66 7.85 -1.42
N GLU A 80 15.45 7.72 -2.47
CA GLU A 80 15.47 8.68 -3.58
C GLU A 80 14.32 8.37 -4.53
N LEU A 81 13.36 9.30 -4.62
CA LEU A 81 12.18 9.14 -5.47
C LEU A 81 12.43 9.70 -6.87
N ASP A 82 12.49 8.82 -7.88
CA ASP A 82 12.57 9.18 -9.30
C ASP A 82 11.15 9.16 -9.91
N VAL A 83 10.54 10.35 -10.08
CA VAL A 83 9.19 10.51 -10.64
C VAL A 83 9.28 10.79 -12.14
N ARG A 84 9.07 9.77 -12.95
CA ARG A 84 8.94 9.88 -14.41
C ARG A 84 7.51 10.23 -14.79
N ARG A 85 7.33 10.87 -15.93
CA ARG A 85 6.02 11.33 -16.41
C ARG A 85 5.86 10.99 -17.87
N ASP A 86 4.74 10.37 -18.22
CA ASP A 86 4.37 10.22 -19.63
C ASP A 86 4.13 11.62 -20.23
N VAL A 87 4.45 11.74 -21.51
CA VAL A 87 4.20 12.96 -22.27
C VAL A 87 3.04 12.68 -23.24
N LEU A 88 2.00 13.47 -23.14
CA LEU A 88 0.83 13.43 -24.04
C LEU A 88 0.68 14.80 -24.71
N ASP A 89 0.62 14.83 -26.03
CA ASP A 89 0.49 16.07 -26.84
C ASP A 89 1.52 17.15 -26.45
N GLY A 90 2.76 16.72 -26.13
CA GLY A 90 3.85 17.63 -25.74
C GLY A 90 3.81 18.10 -24.28
N ALA A 91 2.80 17.73 -23.49
CA ALA A 91 2.68 18.07 -22.08
C ALA A 91 2.98 16.85 -21.19
N ALA A 92 3.79 17.04 -20.14
CA ALA A 92 4.04 16.00 -19.14
C ALA A 92 2.79 15.75 -18.27
N SER A 93 2.49 14.48 -18.00
CA SER A 93 1.39 14.09 -17.12
C SER A 93 1.46 14.79 -15.77
N SER A 94 0.32 15.23 -15.27
CA SER A 94 0.21 15.96 -14.01
C SER A 94 -1.03 15.59 -13.22
N ILE A 95 -0.96 15.81 -11.90
CA ILE A 95 -2.13 15.69 -11.03
C ILE A 95 -2.91 17.01 -11.11
N PRO A 96 -4.22 17.00 -11.41
CA PRO A 96 -5.04 18.20 -11.35
C PRO A 96 -5.03 18.83 -9.95
N ALA A 97 -4.84 20.15 -9.88
CA ALA A 97 -4.79 20.89 -8.62
C ALA A 97 -6.15 20.94 -7.91
N THR A 98 -7.24 20.81 -8.63
CA THR A 98 -8.62 20.85 -8.13
C THR A 98 -9.49 19.84 -8.84
N GLY A 99 -10.72 19.65 -8.37
CA GLY A 99 -11.66 18.68 -8.94
C GLY A 99 -11.45 17.25 -8.46
N ARG A 100 -12.26 16.34 -8.96
CA ARG A 100 -12.25 14.94 -8.55
C ARG A 100 -11.06 14.21 -9.14
N VAL A 101 -10.20 13.66 -8.30
CA VAL A 101 -9.02 12.90 -8.72
C VAL A 101 -8.99 11.54 -8.06
N VAL A 102 -8.71 10.51 -8.84
CA VAL A 102 -8.40 9.16 -8.33
C VAL A 102 -6.99 8.78 -8.77
N ALA A 103 -6.04 8.77 -7.84
CA ALA A 103 -4.71 8.23 -8.08
C ALA A 103 -4.73 6.71 -7.85
N ILE A 104 -4.35 5.96 -8.87
CA ILE A 104 -4.31 4.49 -8.84
C ILE A 104 -2.89 4.00 -9.08
N ALA A 105 -2.49 2.91 -8.44
CA ALA A 105 -1.16 2.36 -8.65
C ALA A 105 -1.13 0.83 -8.48
N ASN A 106 -0.11 0.18 -9.09
CA ASN A 106 0.32 -1.15 -8.69
C ASN A 106 1.01 -1.08 -7.31
N HIS A 107 1.19 -2.22 -6.64
CA HIS A 107 1.58 -2.25 -5.22
C HIS A 107 2.77 -3.17 -4.92
N PRO A 108 3.96 -2.96 -5.55
CA PRO A 108 5.07 -3.90 -5.44
C PRO A 108 5.80 -3.91 -4.09
N TYR A 109 5.79 -2.80 -3.34
CA TYR A 109 6.57 -2.65 -2.10
C TYR A 109 5.71 -2.46 -0.84
N GLY A 110 4.41 -2.28 -0.98
CA GLY A 110 3.50 -2.08 0.15
C GLY A 110 3.63 -0.68 0.78
N ILE A 111 4.10 -0.58 2.01
CA ILE A 111 4.15 0.70 2.75
C ILE A 111 4.91 1.78 1.97
N ILE A 112 6.02 1.43 1.33
CA ILE A 112 6.86 2.40 0.60
C ILE A 112 6.12 3.02 -0.59
N ASP A 113 5.32 2.24 -1.33
CA ASP A 113 4.51 2.77 -2.43
C ASP A 113 3.49 3.78 -1.90
N GLY A 114 2.88 3.48 -0.74
CA GLY A 114 1.95 4.37 -0.07
C GLY A 114 2.59 5.69 0.34
N LEU A 115 3.78 5.64 0.96
CA LEU A 115 4.55 6.84 1.32
C LEU A 115 4.88 7.68 0.09
N ALA A 116 5.40 7.05 -0.97
CA ALA A 116 5.80 7.74 -2.19
C ALA A 116 4.60 8.38 -2.91
N LEU A 117 3.48 7.66 -3.05
CA LEU A 117 2.31 8.19 -3.75
C LEU A 117 1.63 9.31 -2.95
N CYS A 118 1.60 9.20 -1.62
CA CYS A 118 1.12 10.29 -0.76
C CYS A 118 2.05 11.52 -0.82
N SER A 119 3.38 11.33 -0.89
CA SER A 119 4.34 12.43 -1.06
C SER A 119 4.09 13.16 -2.37
N ILE A 120 4.00 12.44 -3.49
CA ILE A 120 3.70 13.01 -4.81
C ILE A 120 2.35 13.75 -4.82
N MET A 121 1.34 13.19 -4.17
CA MET A 121 0.03 13.84 -4.09
C MET A 121 0.08 15.09 -3.24
N ALA A 122 0.77 15.07 -2.10
CA ALA A 122 0.88 16.19 -1.15
C ALA A 122 1.56 17.43 -1.75
N GLU A 123 2.44 17.26 -2.74
CA GLU A 123 3.06 18.38 -3.49
C GLU A 123 2.03 19.20 -4.27
N LYS A 124 0.91 18.60 -4.66
CA LYS A 124 -0.10 19.23 -5.53
C LYS A 124 -1.40 19.52 -4.80
N ARG A 125 -1.77 18.68 -3.83
CA ARG A 125 -3.08 18.73 -3.16
C ARG A 125 -2.98 18.42 -1.68
N GLN A 126 -3.76 19.13 -0.87
CA GLN A 126 -3.89 18.87 0.56
C GLN A 126 -5.22 18.15 0.91
N ASP A 127 -6.16 18.09 -0.03
CA ASP A 127 -7.49 17.50 0.12
C ASP A 127 -7.55 16.03 -0.37
N TYR A 128 -6.46 15.29 -0.22
CA TYR A 128 -6.45 13.86 -0.56
C TYR A 128 -6.69 12.97 0.64
N LYS A 129 -7.20 11.77 0.36
CA LYS A 129 -7.28 10.64 1.30
C LYS A 129 -6.77 9.38 0.64
N ILE A 130 -6.14 8.51 1.44
CA ILE A 130 -5.63 7.22 0.97
C ILE A 130 -6.44 6.07 1.58
N ILE A 131 -6.85 5.12 0.72
CA ILE A 131 -7.48 3.87 1.14
C ILE A 131 -6.36 2.86 1.41
N THR A 132 -6.17 2.49 2.67
CA THR A 132 -5.06 1.64 3.09
C THR A 132 -5.40 0.79 4.32
N HIS A 133 -4.50 -0.14 4.68
CA HIS A 133 -4.67 -0.98 5.85
C HIS A 133 -4.75 -0.16 7.14
N ARG A 134 -5.62 -0.59 8.08
CA ARG A 134 -5.89 0.09 9.36
C ARG A 134 -4.63 0.35 10.21
N VAL A 135 -3.56 -0.45 10.05
CA VAL A 135 -2.31 -0.29 10.82
C VAL A 135 -1.69 1.11 10.68
N LEU A 136 -1.82 1.73 9.50
CA LEU A 136 -1.28 3.08 9.29
C LEU A 136 -2.09 4.18 9.99
N ARG A 137 -3.32 3.88 10.43
CA ARG A 137 -4.12 4.81 11.24
C ARG A 137 -3.53 5.05 12.63
N GLN A 138 -2.59 4.20 13.06
CA GLN A 138 -1.91 4.34 14.34
C GLN A 138 -0.87 5.48 14.35
N ALA A 139 -0.57 6.08 13.19
CA ALA A 139 0.27 7.28 13.08
C ALA A 139 -0.60 8.56 13.20
N PRO A 140 -0.65 9.27 14.34
CA PRO A 140 -1.49 10.44 14.55
C PRO A 140 -1.28 11.54 13.51
N ALA A 141 -0.04 11.72 13.02
CA ALA A 141 0.32 12.75 12.06
C ALA A 141 -0.44 12.68 10.72
N VAL A 142 -0.96 11.50 10.36
CA VAL A 142 -1.63 11.27 9.07
C VAL A 142 -3.00 10.63 9.20
N MET A 143 -3.50 10.49 10.40
CA MET A 143 -4.76 9.80 10.69
C MET A 143 -5.95 10.40 9.92
N ASP A 144 -5.97 11.71 9.70
CA ASP A 144 -6.99 12.43 8.94
C ASP A 144 -6.94 12.12 7.43
N LYS A 145 -5.82 11.67 6.90
CA LYS A 145 -5.65 11.28 5.50
C LYS A 145 -6.07 9.84 5.21
N ILE A 146 -6.21 9.01 6.24
CA ILE A 146 -6.41 7.57 6.09
C ILE A 146 -7.88 7.19 6.07
N LEU A 147 -8.27 6.46 5.03
CA LEU A 147 -9.52 5.71 4.92
C LEU A 147 -9.20 4.22 5.15
N PRO A 148 -9.43 3.69 6.36
CA PRO A 148 -8.96 2.36 6.72
C PRO A 148 -9.75 1.25 6.04
N ILE A 149 -9.05 0.27 5.46
CA ILE A 149 -9.60 -1.02 5.05
C ILE A 149 -9.14 -2.09 6.02
N ASP A 150 -10.06 -2.96 6.33
CA ASP A 150 -9.88 -4.16 7.11
C ASP A 150 -9.86 -5.39 6.19
N PHE A 151 -8.87 -6.26 6.33
CA PHE A 151 -8.75 -7.47 5.51
C PHE A 151 -9.30 -8.72 6.19
N ASP A 152 -9.79 -8.59 7.41
CA ASP A 152 -10.43 -9.66 8.14
C ASP A 152 -11.79 -10.02 7.51
N GLU A 153 -12.19 -11.28 7.63
CA GLU A 153 -13.48 -11.78 7.12
C GLU A 153 -14.61 -11.69 8.15
N THR A 154 -14.50 -10.78 9.12
CA THR A 154 -15.51 -10.58 10.17
C THR A 154 -16.64 -9.65 9.69
N GLU A 155 -17.81 -9.76 10.29
CA GLU A 155 -18.93 -8.83 10.01
C GLU A 155 -18.53 -7.36 10.32
N ALA A 156 -17.76 -7.13 11.37
CA ALA A 156 -17.26 -5.82 11.75
C ALA A 156 -16.34 -5.24 10.65
N ALA A 157 -15.41 -6.05 10.12
CA ALA A 157 -14.54 -5.68 9.03
C ALA A 157 -15.32 -5.35 7.75
N LEU A 158 -16.31 -6.17 7.39
CA LEU A 158 -17.18 -5.94 6.25
C LEU A 158 -17.94 -4.61 6.40
N LYS A 159 -18.50 -4.32 7.57
CA LYS A 159 -19.21 -3.08 7.88
C LYS A 159 -18.27 -1.87 7.78
N ASN A 160 -17.08 -1.96 8.35
CA ASN A 160 -16.05 -0.92 8.26
C ASN A 160 -15.66 -0.65 6.79
N ASN A 161 -15.47 -1.70 6.00
CA ASN A 161 -15.11 -1.58 4.59
C ASN A 161 -16.21 -0.93 3.75
N VAL A 162 -17.48 -1.18 4.06
CA VAL A 162 -18.63 -0.50 3.43
C VAL A 162 -18.60 0.99 3.76
N GLU A 163 -18.39 1.34 5.03
CA GLU A 163 -18.33 2.72 5.48
C GLU A 163 -17.12 3.47 4.87
N THR A 164 -15.94 2.85 4.84
CA THR A 164 -14.76 3.40 4.17
C THR A 164 -15.02 3.71 2.70
N ARG A 165 -15.66 2.79 1.97
CA ARG A 165 -16.04 3.01 0.56
C ARG A 165 -17.04 4.15 0.41
N ARG A 166 -18.00 4.27 1.33
CA ARG A 166 -18.96 5.36 1.35
C ARG A 166 -18.28 6.70 1.56
N GLN A 167 -17.34 6.78 2.53
CA GLN A 167 -16.55 7.98 2.81
C GLN A 167 -15.67 8.38 1.63
N ALA A 168 -15.02 7.41 0.98
CA ALA A 168 -14.21 7.66 -0.22
C ALA A 168 -15.04 8.27 -1.35
N LEU A 169 -16.23 7.70 -1.63
CA LEU A 169 -17.14 8.24 -2.63
C LEU A 169 -17.66 9.63 -2.28
N LYS A 170 -17.98 9.87 -1.00
CA LYS A 170 -18.40 11.19 -0.54
C LYS A 170 -17.28 12.21 -0.74
N HIS A 171 -16.08 11.90 -0.26
CA HIS A 171 -14.92 12.78 -0.39
C HIS A 171 -14.62 13.14 -1.85
N LEU A 172 -14.68 12.13 -2.75
CA LEU A 172 -14.51 12.36 -4.19
C LEU A 172 -15.62 13.24 -4.77
N LYS A 173 -16.89 13.02 -4.39
CA LYS A 173 -18.03 13.84 -4.82
C LYS A 173 -17.89 15.31 -4.38
N ASP A 174 -17.31 15.54 -3.21
CA ASP A 174 -17.05 16.87 -2.68
C ASP A 174 -15.85 17.56 -3.38
N GLY A 175 -15.27 16.95 -4.43
CA GLY A 175 -14.16 17.50 -5.23
C GLY A 175 -12.77 17.11 -4.74
N GLY A 176 -12.65 16.25 -3.74
CA GLY A 176 -11.38 15.80 -3.17
C GLY A 176 -10.67 14.76 -4.02
N ALA A 177 -9.47 14.40 -3.61
CA ALA A 177 -8.66 13.35 -4.25
C ALA A 177 -8.64 12.05 -3.42
N ILE A 178 -8.64 10.90 -4.11
CA ILE A 178 -8.54 9.56 -3.50
C ILE A 178 -7.31 8.85 -4.07
N ILE A 179 -6.50 8.28 -3.18
CA ILE A 179 -5.41 7.36 -3.52
C ILE A 179 -5.87 5.94 -3.22
N ILE A 180 -5.70 5.03 -4.16
CA ILE A 180 -6.06 3.62 -4.00
C ILE A 180 -5.08 2.70 -4.73
N PHE A 181 -4.76 1.57 -4.09
CA PHE A 181 -4.09 0.42 -4.68
C PHE A 181 -5.13 -0.67 -4.95
N PRO A 182 -5.66 -0.76 -6.21
CA PRO A 182 -6.90 -1.51 -6.46
C PRO A 182 -6.78 -3.02 -6.27
N ALA A 183 -5.56 -3.57 -6.32
CA ALA A 183 -5.32 -4.99 -6.02
C ALA A 183 -5.72 -5.34 -4.58
N GLY A 184 -5.63 -4.39 -3.64
CA GLY A 184 -5.87 -4.61 -2.22
C GLY A 184 -4.88 -5.58 -1.58
N ALA A 185 -3.76 -5.84 -2.24
CA ALA A 185 -2.67 -6.70 -1.76
C ALA A 185 -1.37 -6.29 -2.45
N ILE A 186 -0.25 -6.61 -1.81
CA ILE A 186 1.09 -6.39 -2.37
C ILE A 186 1.30 -7.32 -3.56
N SER A 187 1.92 -6.80 -4.64
CA SER A 187 2.22 -7.55 -5.85
C SER A 187 3.06 -8.81 -5.57
N LEU A 188 2.74 -9.89 -6.24
CA LEU A 188 3.40 -11.18 -6.07
C LEU A 188 4.02 -11.65 -7.38
N ALA A 189 5.18 -12.29 -7.29
CA ALA A 189 5.81 -12.94 -8.43
C ALA A 189 5.17 -14.31 -8.68
N PRO A 190 4.66 -14.60 -9.89
CA PRO A 190 4.14 -15.93 -10.23
C PRO A 190 5.23 -17.01 -10.09
N LYS A 191 6.45 -16.68 -10.48
CA LYS A 191 7.64 -17.53 -10.33
C LYS A 191 8.57 -16.95 -9.26
N ILE A 192 9.35 -17.79 -8.56
CA ILE A 192 10.22 -17.40 -7.44
C ILE A 192 11.19 -16.27 -7.82
N PHE A 193 11.71 -16.26 -9.03
CA PHE A 193 12.64 -15.25 -9.55
C PHE A 193 12.02 -14.37 -10.65
N GLY A 194 10.69 -14.28 -10.69
CA GLY A 194 9.97 -13.51 -11.70
C GLY A 194 9.67 -12.08 -11.24
N ALA A 195 9.22 -11.25 -12.18
CA ALA A 195 8.65 -9.95 -11.86
C ALA A 195 7.39 -10.10 -11.01
N ALA A 196 7.17 -9.18 -10.07
CA ALA A 196 5.98 -9.13 -9.25
C ALA A 196 4.86 -8.37 -9.99
N PHE A 197 3.65 -8.92 -9.92
CA PHE A 197 2.45 -8.31 -10.50
C PHE A 197 1.33 -8.29 -9.46
N ASP A 198 0.43 -7.33 -9.62
CA ASP A 198 -0.77 -7.29 -8.82
C ASP A 198 -1.67 -8.49 -9.12
N VAL A 199 -2.31 -9.00 -8.09
CA VAL A 199 -3.48 -9.86 -8.24
C VAL A 199 -4.61 -9.11 -8.96
N GLN A 200 -5.70 -9.79 -9.27
CA GLN A 200 -6.85 -9.16 -9.92
C GLN A 200 -7.33 -7.92 -9.13
N TRP A 201 -7.50 -6.82 -9.84
CA TRP A 201 -7.96 -5.57 -9.25
C TRP A 201 -9.44 -5.64 -8.87
N LYS A 202 -9.79 -5.03 -7.74
CA LYS A 202 -11.17 -4.96 -7.26
C LYS A 202 -11.95 -3.87 -7.98
N THR A 203 -13.18 -4.15 -8.38
CA THR A 203 -14.04 -3.27 -9.19
C THR A 203 -14.47 -1.98 -8.48
N PHE A 204 -14.08 -1.77 -7.23
CA PHE A 204 -14.35 -0.51 -6.53
C PHE A 204 -13.62 0.68 -7.17
N VAL A 205 -12.46 0.46 -7.77
CA VAL A 205 -11.74 1.50 -8.53
C VAL A 205 -12.58 2.02 -9.70
N ALA A 206 -13.27 1.14 -10.43
CA ALA A 206 -14.18 1.55 -11.49
C ALA A 206 -15.34 2.40 -10.96
N LYS A 207 -15.87 2.10 -9.77
CA LYS A 207 -16.93 2.91 -9.14
C LYS A 207 -16.46 4.32 -8.78
N LEU A 208 -15.18 4.49 -8.43
CA LEU A 208 -14.58 5.80 -8.20
C LEU A 208 -14.35 6.54 -9.54
N ALA A 209 -13.69 5.90 -10.50
CA ALA A 209 -13.33 6.50 -11.78
C ALA A 209 -14.55 6.91 -12.64
N LEU A 210 -15.66 6.20 -12.50
CA LEU A 210 -16.94 6.51 -13.19
C LEU A 210 -17.77 7.60 -12.49
N GLN A 211 -17.28 8.24 -11.40
CA GLN A 211 -17.97 9.43 -10.91
C GLN A 211 -17.82 10.56 -11.94
N PRO A 212 -18.87 11.37 -12.15
CA PRO A 212 -18.83 12.46 -13.14
C PRO A 212 -17.61 13.36 -12.94
N ASP A 213 -17.00 13.82 -14.04
CA ASP A 213 -15.88 14.76 -14.07
C ASP A 213 -14.69 14.31 -13.20
N THR A 214 -14.43 13.02 -13.15
CA THR A 214 -13.29 12.44 -12.41
C THR A 214 -12.11 12.22 -13.35
N THR A 215 -10.96 12.72 -12.96
CA THR A 215 -9.67 12.40 -13.58
C THR A 215 -9.00 11.26 -12.82
N THR A 216 -8.75 10.14 -13.49
CA THR A 216 -7.98 9.03 -12.93
C THR A 216 -6.53 9.14 -13.37
N VAL A 217 -5.58 9.21 -12.43
CA VAL A 217 -4.14 9.31 -12.72
C VAL A 217 -3.47 8.00 -12.33
N PRO A 218 -3.05 7.19 -13.30
CA PRO A 218 -2.36 5.94 -13.02
C PRO A 218 -0.87 6.17 -12.70
N PHE A 219 -0.33 5.39 -11.76
CA PHE A 219 1.08 5.36 -11.39
C PHE A 219 1.62 3.94 -11.46
N TYR A 220 2.79 3.78 -12.01
CA TYR A 220 3.47 2.51 -12.08
C TYR A 220 4.78 2.53 -11.29
N PHE A 221 4.86 1.75 -10.23
CA PHE A 221 6.06 1.51 -9.45
C PHE A 221 6.87 0.36 -10.03
N GLU A 222 8.15 0.59 -10.31
CA GLU A 222 9.06 -0.42 -10.85
C GLU A 222 9.60 -1.32 -9.74
N GLY A 223 9.74 -2.63 -10.03
CA GLY A 223 10.39 -3.60 -9.16
C GLY A 223 9.47 -4.38 -8.25
N GLY A 224 9.94 -4.72 -7.05
CA GLY A 224 9.18 -5.53 -6.08
C GLY A 224 9.99 -5.94 -4.86
N ASN A 225 9.30 -6.48 -3.89
CA ASN A 225 9.87 -7.04 -2.66
C ASN A 225 10.77 -8.25 -2.94
N SER A 226 11.66 -8.58 -2.00
CA SER A 226 12.65 -9.64 -2.13
C SER A 226 12.04 -11.02 -2.39
N THR A 227 12.85 -11.92 -2.96
CA THR A 227 12.47 -13.32 -3.16
C THR A 227 12.05 -14.00 -1.85
N LEU A 228 12.68 -13.64 -0.72
CA LEU A 228 12.29 -14.16 0.59
C LEU A 228 10.87 -13.72 0.96
N PHE A 229 10.53 -12.45 0.77
CA PHE A 229 9.17 -11.95 0.97
C PHE A 229 8.18 -12.68 0.06
N GLN A 230 8.50 -12.83 -1.23
CA GLN A 230 7.65 -13.53 -2.20
C GLN A 230 7.37 -14.98 -1.79
N LEU A 231 8.41 -15.69 -1.31
CA LEU A 231 8.27 -17.06 -0.83
C LEU A 231 7.41 -17.12 0.46
N ALA A 232 7.71 -16.27 1.42
CA ALA A 232 6.96 -16.19 2.68
C ALA A 232 5.47 -15.92 2.44
N ARG A 233 5.13 -14.98 1.53
CA ARG A 233 3.75 -14.67 1.15
C ARG A 233 3.02 -15.83 0.49
N LYS A 234 3.72 -16.65 -0.30
CA LYS A 234 3.14 -17.87 -0.89
C LYS A 234 2.86 -18.95 0.15
N MET A 235 3.65 -19.00 1.23
CA MET A 235 3.45 -19.96 2.32
C MET A 235 2.35 -19.52 3.28
N SER A 236 2.33 -18.23 3.63
CA SER A 236 1.36 -17.66 4.56
C SER A 236 1.28 -16.15 4.40
N GLN A 237 0.07 -15.62 4.39
CA GLN A 237 -0.16 -14.18 4.39
C GLN A 237 0.45 -13.51 5.63
N THR A 238 0.25 -14.09 6.78
CA THR A 238 0.78 -13.65 8.07
C THR A 238 2.30 -13.59 8.07
N LEU A 239 2.97 -14.64 7.57
CA LEU A 239 4.42 -14.68 7.47
C LEU A 239 4.96 -13.61 6.52
N GLY A 240 4.27 -13.34 5.43
CA GLY A 240 4.62 -12.24 4.52
C GLY A 240 4.52 -10.88 5.19
N TYR A 241 3.44 -10.60 5.89
CA TYR A 241 3.27 -9.33 6.60
C TYR A 241 4.31 -9.13 7.70
N SER A 242 4.67 -10.16 8.45
CA SER A 242 5.72 -10.07 9.47
C SER A 242 7.10 -9.69 8.92
N LEU A 243 7.35 -9.93 7.62
CA LEU A 243 8.59 -9.52 6.93
C LEU A 243 8.53 -8.10 6.34
N MET A 244 7.43 -7.38 6.48
CA MET A 244 7.27 -6.06 5.86
C MET A 244 8.31 -5.06 6.36
N PHE A 245 8.61 -5.04 7.66
CA PHE A 245 9.63 -4.15 8.22
C PHE A 245 11.03 -4.46 7.71
N ARG A 246 11.32 -5.74 7.47
CA ARG A 246 12.56 -6.15 6.80
C ARG A 246 12.66 -5.59 5.38
N GLU A 247 11.59 -5.64 4.62
CA GLU A 247 11.58 -5.09 3.25
C GLU A 247 11.75 -3.56 3.26
N ILE A 248 11.14 -2.85 4.22
CA ILE A 248 11.36 -1.41 4.42
C ILE A 248 12.84 -1.15 4.71
N CYS A 249 13.42 -1.85 5.70
CA CYS A 249 14.83 -1.69 6.06
C CYS A 249 15.78 -2.02 4.91
N ARG A 250 15.46 -3.02 4.09
CA ARG A 250 16.22 -3.41 2.91
C ARG A 250 16.21 -2.32 1.82
N ARG A 251 15.15 -1.54 1.76
CA ARG A 251 14.99 -0.46 0.78
C ARG A 251 15.61 0.86 1.24
N MET A 252 16.00 0.98 2.50
CA MET A 252 16.69 2.18 3.00
C MET A 252 17.95 2.47 2.17
N GLY A 253 18.11 3.73 1.77
CA GLY A 253 19.26 4.18 0.99
C GLY A 253 19.25 3.72 -0.47
N THR A 254 18.08 3.44 -1.05
CA THR A 254 17.96 3.02 -2.45
C THR A 254 17.01 3.93 -3.23
N GLY A 255 17.10 3.90 -4.57
CA GLY A 255 16.17 4.60 -5.45
C GLY A 255 14.82 3.88 -5.56
N LEU A 256 13.75 4.64 -5.78
CA LEU A 256 12.41 4.18 -6.10
C LEU A 256 11.91 4.92 -7.34
N THR A 257 11.75 4.18 -8.43
CA THR A 257 11.23 4.75 -9.68
C THR A 257 9.72 4.56 -9.75
N VAL A 258 9.02 5.64 -10.01
CA VAL A 258 7.57 5.65 -10.27
C VAL A 258 7.27 6.45 -11.54
N THR A 259 6.45 5.89 -12.41
CA THR A 259 6.00 6.57 -13.63
C THR A 259 4.55 7.03 -13.47
N MET A 260 4.33 8.34 -13.54
CA MET A 260 2.99 8.92 -13.65
C MET A 260 2.55 8.80 -15.12
N ARG A 261 1.50 8.03 -15.34
CA ARG A 261 0.93 7.77 -16.65
C ARG A 261 0.01 8.90 -17.10
N ALA A 262 -0.35 8.88 -18.39
CA ALA A 262 -1.34 9.79 -18.92
C ALA A 262 -2.67 9.68 -18.15
N PRO A 263 -3.26 10.82 -17.73
CA PRO A 263 -4.55 10.81 -17.03
C PRO A 263 -5.67 10.26 -17.92
N VAL A 264 -6.58 9.51 -17.32
CA VAL A 264 -7.79 8.94 -17.95
C VAL A 264 -9.00 9.72 -17.46
N GLN A 265 -9.81 10.24 -18.35
CA GLN A 265 -11.03 10.96 -18.00
C GLN A 265 -12.22 10.01 -17.86
N THR A 266 -13.23 10.37 -17.06
CA THR A 266 -14.46 9.56 -16.96
C THR A 266 -15.09 9.33 -18.34
N ALA A 267 -15.03 10.31 -19.25
CA ALA A 267 -15.55 10.17 -20.60
C ALA A 267 -14.95 9.00 -21.38
N ASP A 268 -13.66 8.73 -21.20
CA ASP A 268 -12.94 7.62 -21.85
C ASP A 268 -13.45 6.25 -21.41
N LEU A 269 -14.07 6.19 -20.22
CA LEU A 269 -14.51 4.96 -19.56
C LEU A 269 -15.98 4.63 -19.84
N THR A 270 -16.79 5.60 -20.27
CA THR A 270 -18.25 5.43 -20.44
C THR A 270 -18.65 4.49 -21.55
N SER A 271 -17.78 4.27 -22.54
CA SER A 271 -18.00 3.33 -23.66
C SER A 271 -17.74 1.86 -23.27
N LEU A 272 -17.13 1.61 -22.12
CA LEU A 272 -16.81 0.25 -21.67
C LEU A 272 -18.05 -0.45 -21.11
N PRO A 273 -18.21 -1.77 -21.37
CA PRO A 273 -19.48 -2.48 -21.15
C PRO A 273 -19.88 -2.60 -19.68
N ASP A 274 -18.90 -2.72 -18.78
CA ASP A 274 -19.13 -2.92 -17.36
C ASP A 274 -17.95 -2.47 -16.49
N ARG A 275 -18.09 -2.60 -15.16
CA ARG A 275 -17.06 -2.23 -14.20
C ARG A 275 -15.82 -3.14 -14.24
N ILE A 276 -15.93 -4.36 -14.72
CA ILE A 276 -14.80 -5.27 -14.88
C ILE A 276 -13.94 -4.75 -16.01
N ALA A 277 -14.55 -4.47 -17.18
CA ALA A 277 -13.85 -3.89 -18.32
C ALA A 277 -13.18 -2.54 -17.98
N VAL A 278 -13.86 -1.67 -17.22
CA VAL A 278 -13.26 -0.42 -16.72
C VAL A 278 -12.05 -0.69 -15.82
N THR A 279 -12.16 -1.65 -14.92
CA THR A 279 -11.06 -2.01 -14.00
C THR A 279 -9.86 -2.55 -14.76
N ASP A 280 -10.09 -3.44 -15.73
CA ASP A 280 -9.05 -4.03 -16.56
C ASP A 280 -8.38 -2.98 -17.46
N TYR A 281 -9.16 -2.07 -18.02
CA TYR A 281 -8.64 -0.92 -18.78
C TYR A 281 -7.72 -0.05 -17.91
N LEU A 282 -8.16 0.35 -16.71
CA LEU A 282 -7.36 1.15 -15.79
C LEU A 282 -6.07 0.42 -15.35
N ARG A 283 -6.16 -0.90 -15.12
CA ARG A 283 -4.98 -1.72 -14.86
C ARG A 283 -4.03 -1.71 -16.05
N GLN A 284 -4.54 -1.87 -17.27
CA GLN A 284 -3.73 -1.82 -18.49
C GLN A 284 -3.04 -0.45 -18.64
N GLN A 285 -3.73 0.66 -18.42
CA GLN A 285 -3.13 2.00 -18.47
C GLN A 285 -2.01 2.14 -17.42
N THR A 286 -2.18 1.59 -16.23
CA THR A 286 -1.14 1.61 -15.19
C THR A 286 0.12 0.87 -15.61
N TYR A 287 -0.02 -0.33 -16.19
CA TYR A 287 1.09 -1.17 -16.63
C TYR A 287 1.61 -0.83 -18.03
N ASN A 288 1.05 0.13 -18.73
CA ASN A 288 1.33 0.44 -20.13
C ASN A 288 2.82 0.38 -20.49
N GLY A 289 3.17 -0.48 -21.49
CA GLY A 289 4.55 -0.74 -21.87
C GLY A 289 5.31 -1.75 -21.00
N HIS A 290 4.74 -2.20 -19.88
CA HIS A 290 5.29 -3.29 -19.06
C HIS A 290 4.47 -4.56 -19.24
N ALA A 291 5.14 -5.72 -19.12
CA ALA A 291 4.45 -7.00 -19.21
C ALA A 291 3.31 -7.07 -18.16
N VAL A 292 2.10 -7.29 -18.63
CA VAL A 292 0.95 -7.56 -17.76
C VAL A 292 0.81 -9.07 -17.70
N ALA A 293 1.26 -9.69 -16.61
CA ALA A 293 0.92 -11.09 -16.38
C ALA A 293 -0.62 -11.20 -16.25
N PRO A 294 -1.23 -12.29 -16.74
CA PRO A 294 -2.63 -12.56 -16.46
C PRO A 294 -2.83 -12.50 -14.92
N PRO A 295 -3.96 -11.95 -14.45
CA PRO A 295 -4.19 -11.82 -13.03
C PRO A 295 -4.07 -13.20 -12.37
N LEU A 296 -3.22 -13.29 -11.34
CA LEU A 296 -3.18 -14.46 -10.48
C LEU A 296 -4.56 -14.57 -9.84
N GLN A 297 -5.30 -15.63 -10.15
CA GLN A 297 -6.53 -15.93 -9.45
C GLN A 297 -6.18 -16.15 -7.97
N HIS A 298 -6.96 -15.57 -7.06
CA HIS A 298 -6.85 -15.90 -5.65
C HIS A 298 -7.01 -17.41 -5.54
N GLY A 299 -5.96 -18.10 -5.12
CA GLY A 299 -6.05 -19.51 -4.80
C GLY A 299 -7.11 -19.69 -3.74
N ALA A 300 -7.97 -20.69 -3.98
CA ALA A 300 -9.02 -21.12 -3.07
C ALA A 300 -8.45 -21.55 -1.71
#